data_6690d2a8d24b89c433a191d1b996fff1
#
_entry.id   6690d2a8d24b89c433a191d1b996fff1
#
_cell.length_a   1.000
_cell.length_b   1.000
_cell.length_c   1.000
_cell.angle_alpha   90.00
_cell.angle_beta   90.00
_cell.angle_gamma   90.00
#
_symmetry.space_group_name_H-M   'P 1'
#
loop_
_entity.id
_entity.type
_entity.pdbx_description
1 polymer ?
#
loop_
_entity_poly.entity_id
_entity_poly.type
_entity_poly.pdbx_seq_one_letter_code
_entity_poly.pdbx_strand_id
1 'polypeptide(L)'
;MQLCQLRSLSFAAIVATVGCAGQQSLPDTSPTSSEQTAGSMSFERNDVDLGLEVLLRDSVHVLEGKRVGLITNHTGRDRSGTSTIDRIFRAPGVRLTALFSPEHGIRGVAADGVKIASSVDSATGVPIHSLYGETRVPTAEMLRDVDVLVYDIQDVGARVYTYVWTMALAADAAGKVGKKFVVLDRPNPIRGDRVEGGVLKPEFRSFVGQYPVALRYGLTPGELLRYLVGTGQVSADVTVIPMRGWRRSVWWDQTGIPWVNPSPNMRSLEAALLYTGTVFFEATNLNEGRGTDRPFHVVGASWLSDAGAIARELNAKQLPGVRFDSTSRTIAAGAKFAGQ
;
A
#
# COMPACT_ATOMS: atom_id res chain seq x y z
N MET A 1 -7.98 -51.94 6.48
CA MET A 1 -7.84 -51.11 5.26
C MET A 1 -9.18 -50.42 5.02
N GLN A 2 -9.37 -49.27 5.63
CA GLN A 2 -10.56 -48.41 5.41
C GLN A 2 -10.07 -47.12 4.75
N LEU A 3 -10.49 -46.93 3.50
CA LEU A 3 -10.25 -45.68 2.76
C LEU A 3 -11.09 -44.56 3.42
N CYS A 4 -10.41 -43.59 4.01
CA CYS A 4 -11.00 -42.35 4.45
C CYS A 4 -11.21 -41.48 3.20
N GLN A 5 -12.45 -41.35 2.76
CA GLN A 5 -12.79 -40.37 1.71
C GLN A 5 -12.68 -38.96 2.31
N LEU A 6 -11.70 -38.20 1.88
CA LEU A 6 -11.64 -36.77 2.10
C LEU A 6 -12.78 -36.10 1.31
N ARG A 7 -13.84 -35.72 2.00
CA ARG A 7 -14.83 -34.80 1.44
C ARG A 7 -14.21 -33.41 1.36
N SER A 8 -14.00 -32.90 0.12
CA SER A 8 -13.66 -31.52 -0.10
C SER A 8 -14.80 -30.63 0.41
N LEU A 9 -14.56 -29.91 1.49
CA LEU A 9 -15.47 -28.87 1.96
C LEU A 9 -15.31 -27.65 1.06
N SER A 10 -16.36 -27.33 0.28
CA SER A 10 -16.38 -26.12 -0.52
C SER A 10 -16.56 -24.90 0.36
N PHE A 11 -15.74 -23.88 0.17
CA PHE A 11 -15.78 -22.62 0.90
C PHE A 11 -16.76 -21.66 0.22
N ALA A 12 -17.83 -21.25 0.91
CA ALA A 12 -18.74 -20.23 0.40
C ALA A 12 -18.19 -18.84 0.70
N ALA A 13 -18.04 -18.02 -0.33
CA ALA A 13 -17.44 -16.69 -0.22
C ALA A 13 -18.35 -15.61 -0.87
N ILE A 14 -18.22 -14.38 -0.40
CA ILE A 14 -18.89 -13.20 -0.93
C ILE A 14 -17.85 -12.35 -1.64
N VAL A 15 -18.11 -11.98 -2.89
CA VAL A 15 -17.26 -11.11 -3.70
C VAL A 15 -17.85 -9.71 -3.72
N ALA A 16 -17.05 -8.70 -3.42
CA ALA A 16 -17.38 -7.31 -3.66
C ALA A 16 -16.70 -6.81 -4.94
N THR A 17 -17.47 -6.39 -5.94
CA THR A 17 -16.96 -5.74 -7.14
C THR A 17 -17.31 -4.26 -7.10
N VAL A 18 -16.31 -3.41 -7.32
CA VAL A 18 -16.48 -1.96 -7.39
C VAL A 18 -16.65 -1.57 -8.87
N GLY A 19 -17.83 -1.06 -9.22
CA GLY A 19 -18.10 -0.52 -10.55
C GLY A 19 -18.31 1.00 -10.48
N CYS A 20 -17.63 1.77 -11.32
CA CYS A 20 -17.91 3.19 -11.48
C CYS A 20 -19.18 3.37 -12.33
N ALA A 21 -20.31 3.70 -11.69
CA ALA A 21 -21.54 4.06 -12.39
C ALA A 21 -21.75 5.57 -12.35
N GLY A 22 -21.73 6.21 -13.51
CA GLY A 22 -22.25 7.57 -13.69
C GLY A 22 -23.77 7.55 -13.75
N GLN A 23 -24.42 8.46 -13.02
CA GLN A 23 -25.87 8.65 -13.04
C GLN A 23 -26.31 9.29 -14.35
N GLN A 24 -27.31 8.68 -15.02
CA GLN A 24 -28.25 9.38 -15.89
C GLN A 24 -29.63 8.76 -15.79
N SER A 25 -30.63 9.64 -15.66
CA SER A 25 -32.05 9.38 -15.61
C SER A 25 -32.62 8.92 -16.95
N LEU A 26 -33.54 7.96 -16.95
CA LEU A 26 -34.24 7.43 -18.11
C LEU A 26 -35.40 8.34 -18.56
N PRO A 27 -35.69 8.36 -19.88
CA PRO A 27 -37.05 8.19 -20.36
C PRO A 27 -37.17 6.98 -21.33
N ASP A 28 -38.32 6.34 -21.23
CA ASP A 28 -38.76 5.14 -21.92
C ASP A 28 -39.15 5.45 -23.41
N THR A 29 -38.62 4.70 -24.37
CA THR A 29 -39.26 4.36 -25.64
C THR A 29 -38.46 3.27 -26.39
N SER A 30 -39.15 2.29 -26.92
CA SER A 30 -38.65 1.08 -27.60
C SER A 30 -38.19 1.29 -29.05
N PRO A 31 -37.73 0.26 -29.82
CA PRO A 31 -36.32 0.23 -30.27
C PRO A 31 -36.15 0.49 -31.77
N THR A 32 -35.09 1.14 -32.17
CA THR A 32 -34.49 1.05 -33.50
C THR A 32 -33.01 0.70 -33.38
N SER A 33 -32.66 -0.37 -34.09
CA SER A 33 -31.28 -0.88 -34.18
C SER A 33 -30.38 0.17 -34.85
N SER A 34 -29.42 0.66 -34.05
CA SER A 34 -28.20 1.28 -34.57
C SER A 34 -27.04 0.88 -33.61
N GLU A 35 -26.01 0.30 -34.18
CA GLU A 35 -24.76 -0.02 -33.50
C GLU A 35 -24.24 1.23 -32.78
N GLN A 36 -24.41 1.30 -31.47
CA GLN A 36 -23.73 2.26 -30.63
C GLN A 36 -22.35 1.70 -30.36
N THR A 37 -21.35 2.23 -31.06
CA THR A 37 -19.95 2.23 -30.67
C THR A 37 -19.87 2.63 -29.21
N ALA A 38 -19.43 1.70 -28.36
CA ALA A 38 -19.09 1.99 -26.96
C ALA A 38 -18.02 3.09 -26.97
N GLY A 39 -18.42 4.30 -26.65
CA GLY A 39 -17.50 5.40 -26.46
C GLY A 39 -16.54 5.04 -25.33
N SER A 40 -15.29 4.74 -25.67
CA SER A 40 -14.23 4.65 -24.70
C SER A 40 -14.13 6.02 -24.01
N MET A 41 -14.53 6.11 -22.76
CA MET A 41 -14.19 7.26 -21.92
C MET A 41 -12.66 7.26 -21.82
N SER A 42 -12.00 8.06 -22.65
CA SER A 42 -10.58 8.34 -22.53
C SER A 42 -10.42 9.16 -21.25
N PHE A 43 -10.10 8.49 -20.16
CA PHE A 43 -9.61 9.20 -18.97
C PHE A 43 -8.31 9.90 -19.35
N GLU A 44 -8.26 11.22 -19.19
CA GLU A 44 -7.02 11.97 -19.36
C GLU A 44 -5.96 11.35 -18.44
N ARG A 45 -4.90 10.78 -19.01
CA ARG A 45 -3.73 10.35 -18.28
C ARG A 45 -3.06 11.59 -17.71
N ASN A 46 -3.00 11.69 -16.40
CA ASN A 46 -2.15 12.68 -15.76
C ASN A 46 -0.73 12.10 -15.70
N ASP A 47 0.18 12.67 -16.47
CA ASP A 47 1.59 12.34 -16.36
C ASP A 47 2.12 12.83 -15.01
N VAL A 48 2.30 11.89 -14.07
CA VAL A 48 2.79 12.17 -12.73
C VAL A 48 4.28 11.86 -12.66
N ASP A 49 5.11 12.85 -12.38
CA ASP A 49 6.49 12.64 -11.98
C ASP A 49 6.54 12.32 -10.48
N LEU A 50 7.15 11.21 -10.13
CA LEU A 50 7.36 10.81 -8.73
C LEU A 50 8.40 11.70 -8.05
N GLY A 51 8.40 11.76 -6.71
CA GLY A 51 9.40 12.48 -5.95
C GLY A 51 10.85 12.07 -6.31
N LEU A 52 11.09 10.81 -6.65
CA LEU A 52 12.40 10.34 -7.14
C LEU A 52 12.83 11.06 -8.42
N GLU A 53 11.94 11.19 -9.39
CA GLU A 53 12.24 11.82 -10.69
C GLU A 53 12.48 13.32 -10.52
N VAL A 54 11.66 13.96 -9.66
CA VAL A 54 11.85 15.38 -9.30
C VAL A 54 13.16 15.59 -8.54
N LEU A 55 13.52 14.70 -7.61
CA LEU A 55 14.81 14.76 -6.91
C LEU A 55 15.97 14.77 -7.92
N LEU A 56 16.02 13.76 -8.79
CA LEU A 56 17.15 13.56 -9.70
C LEU A 56 17.28 14.64 -10.77
N ARG A 57 16.17 15.24 -11.18
CA ARG A 57 16.17 16.31 -12.19
C ARG A 57 16.46 17.68 -11.59
N ASP A 58 15.84 18.01 -10.46
CA ASP A 58 15.72 19.39 -10.00
C ASP A 58 16.31 19.63 -8.59
N SER A 59 16.50 18.59 -7.78
CA SER A 59 16.75 18.72 -6.35
C SER A 59 17.88 17.81 -5.83
N VAL A 60 18.73 17.26 -6.69
CA VAL A 60 19.80 16.33 -6.29
C VAL A 60 20.77 16.95 -5.29
N HIS A 61 20.93 18.29 -5.31
CA HIS A 61 21.73 19.05 -4.35
C HIS A 61 21.36 18.81 -2.87
N VAL A 62 20.13 18.35 -2.60
CA VAL A 62 19.70 17.97 -1.25
C VAL A 62 20.52 16.78 -0.71
N LEU A 63 21.04 15.91 -1.61
CA LEU A 63 21.81 14.71 -1.29
C LEU A 63 23.31 14.83 -1.62
N GLU A 64 23.72 15.84 -2.37
CA GLU A 64 25.11 16.01 -2.80
C GLU A 64 26.07 16.10 -1.62
N GLY A 65 27.17 15.36 -1.70
CA GLY A 65 28.21 15.28 -0.68
C GLY A 65 27.77 14.56 0.61
N LYS A 66 26.54 13.99 0.67
CA LYS A 66 25.99 13.34 1.85
C LYS A 66 26.14 11.82 1.78
N ARG A 67 26.26 11.21 2.98
CA ARG A 67 26.10 9.78 3.18
C ARG A 67 24.59 9.51 3.32
N VAL A 68 24.03 8.79 2.35
CA VAL A 68 22.59 8.58 2.24
C VAL A 68 22.24 7.19 2.77
N GLY A 69 21.31 7.13 3.73
CA GLY A 69 20.55 5.94 4.06
C GLY A 69 19.23 5.94 3.29
N LEU A 70 18.83 4.83 2.70
CA LEU A 70 17.59 4.74 1.93
C LEU A 70 16.64 3.69 2.52
N ILE A 71 15.47 4.13 2.98
CA ILE A 71 14.36 3.25 3.36
C ILE A 71 13.54 2.99 2.10
N THR A 72 13.56 1.76 1.61
CA THR A 72 12.84 1.40 0.39
C THR A 72 12.54 -0.10 0.33
N ASN A 73 11.75 -0.48 -0.66
CA ASN A 73 11.53 -1.86 -1.07
C ASN A 73 11.38 -1.94 -2.59
N HIS A 74 10.91 -3.06 -3.10
CA HIS A 74 10.70 -3.33 -4.53
C HIS A 74 9.71 -2.37 -5.21
N THR A 75 8.88 -1.62 -4.46
CA THR A 75 7.96 -0.60 -5.00
C THR A 75 8.64 0.74 -5.25
N GLY A 76 9.80 0.98 -4.63
CA GLY A 76 10.66 2.15 -4.86
C GLY A 76 11.28 2.07 -6.25
N ARG A 77 10.56 2.59 -7.25
CA ARG A 77 10.95 2.61 -8.67
C ARG A 77 10.52 3.91 -9.32
N ASP A 78 11.26 4.31 -10.34
CA ASP A 78 10.80 5.35 -11.26
C ASP A 78 9.74 4.83 -12.25
N ARG A 79 9.20 5.70 -13.08
CA ARG A 79 8.18 5.35 -14.09
C ARG A 79 8.67 4.34 -15.13
N SER A 80 9.99 4.26 -15.36
CA SER A 80 10.60 3.28 -16.26
C SER A 80 10.76 1.90 -15.62
N GLY A 81 10.49 1.77 -14.31
CA GLY A 81 10.67 0.55 -13.53
C GLY A 81 12.07 0.37 -12.95
N THR A 82 12.96 1.36 -13.11
CA THR A 82 14.31 1.32 -12.51
C THR A 82 14.21 1.56 -11.01
N SER A 83 14.92 0.74 -10.20
CA SER A 83 14.84 0.83 -8.75
C SER A 83 15.42 2.14 -8.22
N THR A 84 14.84 2.67 -7.14
CA THR A 84 15.38 3.84 -6.43
C THR A 84 16.77 3.58 -5.88
N ILE A 85 17.07 2.34 -5.49
CA ILE A 85 18.41 1.94 -5.06
C ILE A 85 19.41 2.23 -6.18
N ASP A 86 19.15 1.71 -7.39
CA ASP A 86 20.03 1.90 -8.55
C ASP A 86 20.15 3.36 -8.97
N ARG A 87 19.02 4.10 -8.90
CA ARG A 87 18.99 5.53 -9.29
C ARG A 87 19.84 6.39 -8.35
N ILE A 88 19.70 6.18 -7.03
CA ILE A 88 20.46 6.93 -6.02
C ILE A 88 21.93 6.48 -6.00
N PHE A 89 22.19 5.16 -6.12
CA PHE A 89 23.56 4.63 -6.13
C PHE A 89 24.40 5.18 -7.28
N ARG A 90 23.77 5.41 -8.45
CA ARG A 90 24.42 5.97 -9.65
C ARG A 90 24.34 7.50 -9.74
N ALA A 91 23.66 8.17 -8.82
CA ALA A 91 23.50 9.63 -8.88
C ALA A 91 24.85 10.32 -8.59
N PRO A 92 25.31 11.23 -9.47
CA PRO A 92 26.57 11.94 -9.25
C PRO A 92 26.57 12.72 -7.93
N GLY A 93 27.68 12.65 -7.20
CA GLY A 93 27.85 13.38 -5.94
C GLY A 93 27.07 12.80 -4.74
N VAL A 94 26.31 11.72 -4.92
CA VAL A 94 25.56 11.05 -3.87
C VAL A 94 26.26 9.76 -3.45
N ARG A 95 26.34 9.50 -2.14
CA ARG A 95 26.96 8.29 -1.60
C ARG A 95 25.92 7.49 -0.81
N LEU A 96 25.38 6.44 -1.41
CA LEU A 96 24.47 5.49 -0.72
C LEU A 96 25.32 4.61 0.22
N THR A 97 25.06 4.71 1.54
CA THR A 97 25.86 4.02 2.58
C THR A 97 25.09 2.96 3.34
N ALA A 98 23.75 3.03 3.35
CA ALA A 98 22.91 2.07 4.03
C ALA A 98 21.54 1.94 3.35
N LEU A 99 21.00 0.74 3.35
CA LEU A 99 19.61 0.43 2.97
C LEU A 99 18.84 0.01 4.20
N PHE A 100 17.56 0.38 4.27
CA PHE A 100 16.65 0.01 5.35
C PHE A 100 15.43 -0.66 4.77
N SER A 101 15.18 -1.89 5.21
CA SER A 101 14.14 -2.77 4.66
C SER A 101 12.92 -2.80 5.57
N PRO A 102 11.72 -2.45 5.09
CA PRO A 102 10.48 -2.57 5.87
C PRO A 102 9.96 -4.01 5.90
N GLU A 103 8.72 -4.20 6.37
CA GLU A 103 7.97 -5.44 6.20
C GLU A 103 8.01 -5.94 4.75
N HIS A 104 7.95 -7.23 4.54
CA HIS A 104 8.15 -7.96 3.28
C HIS A 104 9.57 -7.92 2.71
N GLY A 105 10.50 -7.18 3.30
CA GLY A 105 11.90 -7.09 2.88
C GLY A 105 12.12 -6.21 1.66
N ILE A 106 13.40 -6.00 1.33
CA ILE A 106 13.82 -5.12 0.22
C ILE A 106 13.30 -5.61 -1.16
N ARG A 107 13.04 -6.93 -1.29
CA ARG A 107 12.53 -7.56 -2.52
C ARG A 107 11.01 -7.77 -2.50
N GLY A 108 10.33 -7.53 -1.36
CA GLY A 108 8.88 -7.58 -1.23
C GLY A 108 8.25 -8.98 -1.32
N VAL A 109 9.02 -10.03 -1.06
CA VAL A 109 8.57 -11.43 -1.26
C VAL A 109 8.24 -12.16 0.03
N ALA A 110 8.62 -11.63 1.18
CA ALA A 110 8.31 -12.25 2.47
C ALA A 110 6.82 -12.13 2.79
N ALA A 111 6.25 -13.18 3.38
CA ALA A 111 4.86 -13.20 3.81
C ALA A 111 4.58 -12.18 4.92
N ASP A 112 3.30 -11.85 5.12
CA ASP A 112 2.83 -10.93 6.14
C ASP A 112 3.34 -11.36 7.54
N GLY A 113 3.89 -10.43 8.31
CA GLY A 113 4.35 -10.67 9.67
C GLY A 113 5.68 -11.43 9.82
N VAL A 114 6.31 -11.87 8.74
CA VAL A 114 7.59 -12.61 8.79
C VAL A 114 8.74 -11.67 9.09
N LYS A 115 9.56 -12.01 10.11
CA LYS A 115 10.76 -11.26 10.47
C LYS A 115 11.80 -11.32 9.37
N ILE A 116 12.38 -10.16 9.04
CA ILE A 116 13.39 -9.99 8.00
C ILE A 116 14.77 -9.82 8.66
N ALA A 117 15.75 -10.60 8.22
CA ALA A 117 17.13 -10.45 8.66
C ALA A 117 17.86 -9.33 7.92
N SER A 118 18.82 -8.70 8.59
CA SER A 118 19.76 -7.79 7.93
C SER A 118 20.71 -8.56 7.00
N SER A 119 21.18 -7.92 5.93
CA SER A 119 21.98 -8.54 4.87
C SER A 119 22.80 -7.49 4.12
N VAL A 120 23.34 -7.85 2.97
CA VAL A 120 24.03 -6.93 2.04
C VAL A 120 23.35 -7.02 0.68
N ASP A 121 23.12 -5.88 0.03
CA ASP A 121 22.59 -5.84 -1.33
C ASP A 121 23.65 -6.32 -2.32
N SER A 122 23.36 -7.39 -3.05
CA SER A 122 24.31 -8.05 -3.94
C SER A 122 24.71 -7.19 -5.16
N ALA A 123 23.88 -6.23 -5.55
CA ALA A 123 24.13 -5.39 -6.71
C ALA A 123 25.03 -4.18 -6.39
N THR A 124 24.88 -3.63 -5.17
CA THR A 124 25.60 -2.40 -4.77
C THR A 124 26.65 -2.60 -3.70
N GLY A 125 26.63 -3.75 -3.00
CA GLY A 125 27.48 -4.00 -1.84
C GLY A 125 27.08 -3.22 -0.58
N VAL A 126 25.97 -2.48 -0.62
CA VAL A 126 25.49 -1.66 0.50
C VAL A 126 24.83 -2.52 1.56
N PRO A 127 25.12 -2.30 2.88
CA PRO A 127 24.46 -3.04 3.95
C PRO A 127 22.95 -2.73 4.00
N ILE A 128 22.16 -3.78 4.25
CA ILE A 128 20.70 -3.71 4.44
C ILE A 128 20.38 -3.95 5.92
N HIS A 129 19.86 -2.95 6.59
CA HIS A 129 19.32 -3.04 7.95
C HIS A 129 17.84 -3.35 7.91
N SER A 130 17.41 -4.38 8.64
CA SER A 130 15.99 -4.70 8.74
C SER A 130 15.29 -3.79 9.75
N LEU A 131 14.17 -3.19 9.32
CA LEU A 131 13.19 -2.50 10.18
C LEU A 131 11.93 -3.36 10.41
N TYR A 132 12.04 -4.67 10.17
CA TYR A 132 10.97 -5.63 10.46
C TYR A 132 11.56 -6.97 10.96
N GLY A 133 12.44 -6.86 11.93
CA GLY A 133 13.16 -7.97 12.55
C GLY A 133 13.18 -7.81 14.06
N GLU A 134 14.37 -7.59 14.59
CA GLU A 134 14.59 -7.31 16.01
C GLU A 134 14.11 -5.90 16.41
N THR A 135 14.15 -4.96 15.47
CA THR A 135 13.67 -3.60 15.67
C THR A 135 12.75 -3.17 14.51
N ARG A 136 11.86 -2.21 14.79
CA ARG A 136 11.04 -1.49 13.81
C ARG A 136 11.48 -0.03 13.65
N VAL A 137 12.54 0.35 14.37
CA VAL A 137 13.06 1.71 14.44
C VAL A 137 14.55 1.65 14.13
N PRO A 138 15.11 2.49 13.25
CA PRO A 138 16.54 2.56 13.05
C PRO A 138 17.25 2.93 14.36
N THR A 139 18.28 2.19 14.74
CA THR A 139 19.10 2.50 15.91
C THR A 139 20.13 3.58 15.58
N ALA A 140 20.68 4.25 16.60
CA ALA A 140 21.76 5.22 16.41
C ALA A 140 22.98 4.59 15.71
N GLU A 141 23.25 3.32 15.98
CA GLU A 141 24.32 2.55 15.34
C GLU A 141 24.09 2.38 13.83
N MET A 142 22.86 2.01 13.43
CA MET A 142 22.48 1.89 12.02
C MET A 142 22.57 3.25 11.29
N LEU A 143 22.39 4.36 12.01
CA LEU A 143 22.43 5.72 11.45
C LEU A 143 23.81 6.40 11.58
N ARG A 144 24.83 5.74 12.12
CA ARG A 144 26.15 6.33 12.34
C ARG A 144 26.79 6.84 11.06
N ASP A 145 26.66 6.07 9.98
CA ASP A 145 27.24 6.39 8.66
C ASP A 145 26.23 7.02 7.68
N VAL A 146 25.18 7.64 8.23
CA VAL A 146 24.13 8.32 7.49
C VAL A 146 24.08 9.79 7.89
N ASP A 147 24.07 10.69 6.91
CA ASP A 147 23.86 12.13 7.10
C ASP A 147 22.42 12.53 6.79
N VAL A 148 21.81 11.86 5.80
CA VAL A 148 20.44 12.06 5.35
C VAL A 148 19.75 10.71 5.18
N LEU A 149 18.61 10.52 5.83
CA LEU A 149 17.78 9.34 5.66
C LEU A 149 16.66 9.64 4.66
N VAL A 150 16.61 8.89 3.57
CA VAL A 150 15.64 9.05 2.47
C VAL A 150 14.59 7.96 2.56
N TYR A 151 13.33 8.29 2.31
CA TYR A 151 12.22 7.34 2.22
C TYR A 151 11.61 7.35 0.82
N ASP A 152 11.47 6.16 0.23
CA ASP A 152 10.80 5.96 -1.05
C ASP A 152 10.11 4.58 -1.12
N ILE A 153 8.86 4.51 -0.71
CA ILE A 153 8.03 3.31 -0.76
C ILE A 153 6.61 3.69 -1.16
N GLN A 154 5.97 2.89 -2.03
CA GLN A 154 4.57 3.05 -2.37
C GLN A 154 3.68 2.50 -1.28
N ASP A 155 2.86 3.37 -0.68
CA ASP A 155 1.82 3.01 0.29
C ASP A 155 0.48 2.75 -0.41
N VAL A 156 -0.51 2.20 0.33
CA VAL A 156 -1.84 1.86 -0.21
C VAL A 156 -2.96 2.82 0.22
N GLY A 157 -2.66 3.82 1.07
CA GLY A 157 -3.64 4.82 1.51
C GLY A 157 -4.52 4.39 2.68
N ALA A 158 -4.22 3.25 3.32
CA ALA A 158 -4.94 2.72 4.47
C ALA A 158 -4.07 2.69 5.73
N ARG A 159 -4.57 3.23 6.85
CA ARG A 159 -3.86 3.33 8.13
C ARG A 159 -3.26 2.00 8.61
N VAL A 160 -3.93 0.90 8.36
CA VAL A 160 -3.51 -0.42 8.83
C VAL A 160 -2.34 -1.00 8.01
N TYR A 161 -1.92 -0.34 6.94
CA TYR A 161 -0.74 -0.69 6.16
C TYR A 161 0.51 -0.05 6.77
N THR A 162 1.59 -0.83 6.96
CA THR A 162 2.65 -0.49 7.90
C THR A 162 3.75 0.44 7.37
N TYR A 163 3.82 0.66 6.07
CA TYR A 163 4.95 1.39 5.45
C TYR A 163 5.05 2.84 5.93
N VAL A 164 3.94 3.54 6.03
CA VAL A 164 3.93 4.93 6.52
C VAL A 164 4.32 5.02 8.00
N TRP A 165 4.10 3.95 8.79
CA TRP A 165 4.53 3.90 10.18
C TRP A 165 6.01 3.61 10.30
N THR A 166 6.58 2.77 9.45
CA THR A 166 8.02 2.61 9.30
C THR A 166 8.67 3.96 8.97
N MET A 167 8.09 4.74 8.04
CA MET A 167 8.53 6.10 7.71
C MET A 167 8.51 7.02 8.93
N ALA A 168 7.39 7.11 9.63
CA ALA A 168 7.20 8.03 10.75
C ALA A 168 8.13 7.70 11.92
N LEU A 169 8.27 6.42 12.26
CA LEU A 169 9.18 5.96 13.32
C LEU A 169 10.65 6.19 12.94
N ALA A 170 11.01 6.00 11.69
CA ALA A 170 12.37 6.26 11.22
C ALA A 170 12.70 7.75 11.16
N ALA A 171 11.72 8.60 10.81
CA ALA A 171 11.89 10.05 10.85
C ALA A 171 12.13 10.55 12.28
N ASP A 172 11.33 10.07 13.25
CA ASP A 172 11.51 10.41 14.67
C ASP A 172 12.87 9.93 15.22
N ALA A 173 13.31 8.74 14.84
CA ALA A 173 14.62 8.23 15.20
C ALA A 173 15.76 9.07 14.60
N ALA A 174 15.64 9.45 13.32
CA ALA A 174 16.62 10.33 12.66
C ALA A 174 16.70 11.69 13.34
N GLY A 175 15.55 12.29 13.68
CA GLY A 175 15.49 13.56 14.40
C GLY A 175 16.18 13.51 15.77
N LYS A 176 16.01 12.43 16.55
CA LYS A 176 16.67 12.22 17.85
C LYS A 176 18.20 12.20 17.77
N VAL A 177 18.78 11.84 16.64
CA VAL A 177 20.24 11.83 16.42
C VAL A 177 20.69 12.95 15.46
N GLY A 178 19.85 13.97 15.24
CA GLY A 178 20.17 15.16 14.45
C GLY A 178 20.37 14.93 12.96
N LYS A 179 19.77 13.85 12.41
CA LYS A 179 19.84 13.54 10.97
C LYS A 179 18.63 14.12 10.23
N LYS A 180 18.85 14.59 9.00
CA LYS A 180 17.77 15.04 8.12
C LYS A 180 16.99 13.84 7.57
N PHE A 181 15.69 14.06 7.33
CA PHE A 181 14.80 13.07 6.73
C PHE A 181 14.19 13.63 5.45
N VAL A 182 14.32 12.88 4.35
CA VAL A 182 13.81 13.27 3.03
C VAL A 182 12.78 12.24 2.59
N VAL A 183 11.58 12.72 2.21
CA VAL A 183 10.54 11.87 1.61
C VAL A 183 10.49 12.14 0.11
N LEU A 184 10.69 11.10 -0.70
CA LEU A 184 10.39 11.14 -2.12
C LEU A 184 8.92 10.79 -2.28
N ASP A 185 8.08 11.80 -2.51
CA ASP A 185 6.64 11.64 -2.39
C ASP A 185 6.04 10.77 -3.52
N ARG A 186 4.97 10.04 -3.18
CA ARG A 186 4.26 9.12 -4.06
C ARG A 186 2.76 9.32 -3.99
N PRO A 187 2.00 8.98 -5.04
CA PRO A 187 0.55 9.10 -5.03
C PRO A 187 -0.09 8.27 -3.92
N ASN A 188 -1.15 8.81 -3.31
CA ASN A 188 -2.10 7.97 -2.61
C ASN A 188 -2.94 7.23 -3.68
N PRO A 189 -2.86 5.90 -3.78
CA PRO A 189 -3.44 5.18 -4.91
C PRO A 189 -4.97 5.21 -4.93
N ILE A 190 -5.59 5.36 -3.77
CA ILE A 190 -7.04 5.41 -3.59
C ILE A 190 -7.56 6.84 -3.41
N ARG A 191 -6.89 7.83 -4.02
CA ARG A 191 -7.17 9.28 -3.99
C ARG A 191 -6.76 9.97 -2.68
N GLY A 192 -6.44 11.24 -2.79
CA GLY A 192 -6.08 12.11 -1.66
C GLY A 192 -7.20 13.04 -1.19
N ASP A 193 -8.36 13.06 -1.87
CA ASP A 193 -9.51 13.92 -1.55
C ASP A 193 -10.59 13.20 -0.74
N ARG A 194 -10.35 11.97 -0.32
CA ARG A 194 -11.30 11.16 0.48
C ARG A 194 -10.66 10.76 1.80
N VAL A 195 -11.35 11.10 2.88
CA VAL A 195 -11.00 10.70 4.25
C VAL A 195 -12.19 9.95 4.82
N GLU A 196 -11.99 8.67 5.18
CA GLU A 196 -13.08 7.78 5.56
C GLU A 196 -12.65 6.86 6.72
N GLY A 197 -13.64 6.35 7.45
CA GLY A 197 -13.43 5.55 8.65
C GLY A 197 -13.00 6.39 9.85
N GLY A 198 -13.14 5.83 11.04
CA GLY A 198 -12.84 6.53 12.29
C GLY A 198 -11.34 6.83 12.48
N VAL A 199 -11.06 7.95 13.14
CA VAL A 199 -9.73 8.25 13.65
C VAL A 199 -9.34 7.24 14.73
N LEU A 200 -8.09 6.79 14.72
CA LEU A 200 -7.56 5.88 15.73
C LEU A 200 -7.62 6.54 17.11
N LYS A 201 -8.22 5.85 18.06
CA LYS A 201 -8.15 6.25 19.47
C LYS A 201 -6.79 5.85 20.06
N PRO A 202 -6.17 6.72 20.89
CA PRO A 202 -4.82 6.48 21.41
C PRO A 202 -4.63 5.15 22.14
N GLU A 203 -5.66 4.67 22.83
CA GLU A 203 -5.64 3.41 23.58
C GLU A 203 -5.49 2.16 22.70
N PHE A 204 -5.76 2.28 21.38
CA PHE A 204 -5.59 1.19 20.40
C PHE A 204 -4.32 1.33 19.56
N ARG A 205 -3.38 2.17 20.01
CA ARG A 205 -2.10 2.37 19.31
C ARG A 205 -1.35 1.05 19.17
N SER A 206 -0.94 0.77 17.94
CA SER A 206 -0.14 -0.42 17.59
C SER A 206 0.67 -0.16 16.33
N PHE A 207 1.44 -1.14 15.84
CA PHE A 207 2.19 -0.98 14.60
C PHE A 207 1.29 -0.90 13.34
N VAL A 208 0.06 -1.40 13.39
CA VAL A 208 -0.96 -1.25 12.33
C VAL A 208 -1.85 -0.01 12.53
N GLY A 209 -1.43 0.90 13.40
CA GLY A 209 -2.14 2.14 13.72
C GLY A 209 -1.33 2.94 14.75
N GLN A 210 -0.27 3.63 14.30
CA GLN A 210 0.70 4.27 15.19
C GLN A 210 0.25 5.63 15.71
N TYR A 211 -0.52 6.38 14.89
CA TYR A 211 -0.92 7.75 15.19
C TYR A 211 -2.42 7.99 14.88
N PRO A 212 -3.05 9.02 15.48
CA PRO A 212 -4.49 9.27 15.36
C PRO A 212 -4.86 9.87 13.99
N VAL A 213 -4.91 9.02 12.97
CA VAL A 213 -5.40 9.35 11.65
C VAL A 213 -6.60 8.46 11.27
N ALA A 214 -7.39 8.90 10.29
CA ALA A 214 -8.52 8.12 9.77
C ALA A 214 -8.04 6.82 9.12
N LEU A 215 -8.93 5.84 8.95
CA LEU A 215 -8.60 4.56 8.33
C LEU A 215 -8.14 4.74 6.88
N ARG A 216 -8.91 5.42 6.05
CA ARG A 216 -8.52 5.96 4.75
C ARG A 216 -8.13 7.42 4.98
N TYR A 217 -6.85 7.70 5.05
CA TYR A 217 -6.37 8.99 5.55
C TYR A 217 -6.26 10.10 4.50
N GLY A 218 -6.35 9.77 3.20
CA GLY A 218 -6.42 10.76 2.12
C GLY A 218 -5.19 11.65 1.96
N LEU A 219 -4.01 11.23 2.43
CA LEU A 219 -2.75 11.97 2.33
C LEU A 219 -1.74 11.18 1.50
N THR A 220 -0.76 11.87 0.90
CA THR A 220 0.45 11.22 0.41
C THR A 220 1.39 10.89 1.59
N PRO A 221 2.40 10.01 1.44
CA PRO A 221 3.38 9.77 2.49
C PRO A 221 4.06 11.06 2.99
N GLY A 222 4.43 11.96 2.07
CA GLY A 222 5.04 13.25 2.42
C GLY A 222 4.09 14.18 3.16
N GLU A 223 2.83 14.25 2.77
CA GLU A 223 1.80 15.02 3.46
C GLU A 223 1.52 14.45 4.86
N LEU A 224 1.43 13.12 4.98
CA LEU A 224 1.23 12.46 6.27
C LEU A 224 2.37 12.76 7.24
N LEU A 225 3.62 12.66 6.79
CA LEU A 225 4.76 12.95 7.66
C LEU A 225 4.78 14.43 8.09
N ARG A 226 4.51 15.37 7.16
CA ARG A 226 4.37 16.79 7.51
C ARG A 226 3.26 17.04 8.54
N TYR A 227 2.13 16.36 8.40
CA TYR A 227 1.03 16.43 9.36
C TYR A 227 1.49 15.95 10.76
N LEU A 228 2.18 14.82 10.83
CA LEU A 228 2.66 14.25 12.10
C LEU A 228 3.72 15.15 12.77
N VAL A 229 4.61 15.77 12.01
CA VAL A 229 5.57 16.76 12.52
C VAL A 229 4.86 18.02 12.98
N GLY A 230 3.95 18.57 12.15
CA GLY A 230 3.21 19.78 12.47
C GLY A 230 2.29 19.68 13.68
N THR A 231 1.83 18.46 14.00
CA THR A 231 1.03 18.16 15.20
C THR A 231 1.87 17.71 16.40
N GLY A 232 3.22 17.72 16.31
CA GLY A 232 4.11 17.32 17.37
C GLY A 232 4.15 15.81 17.69
N GLN A 233 3.60 14.97 16.80
CA GLN A 233 3.60 13.52 16.94
C GLN A 233 4.96 12.89 16.57
N VAL A 234 5.71 13.54 15.68
CA VAL A 234 7.04 13.17 15.20
C VAL A 234 7.96 14.37 15.32
N SER A 235 9.17 14.19 15.83
CA SER A 235 10.19 15.23 15.93
C SER A 235 11.31 14.97 14.92
N ALA A 236 11.30 15.63 13.75
CA ALA A 236 12.29 15.45 12.71
C ALA A 236 12.46 16.70 11.83
N ASP A 237 13.68 16.91 11.29
CA ASP A 237 13.95 17.87 10.20
C ASP A 237 13.58 17.22 8.86
N VAL A 238 12.38 17.53 8.34
CA VAL A 238 11.78 16.86 7.19
C VAL A 238 11.79 17.74 5.95
N THR A 239 12.34 17.21 4.86
CA THR A 239 12.20 17.72 3.50
C THR A 239 11.33 16.76 2.69
N VAL A 240 10.26 17.25 2.06
CA VAL A 240 9.46 16.47 1.11
C VAL A 240 9.79 16.93 -0.30
N ILE A 241 10.26 16.02 -1.15
CA ILE A 241 10.40 16.22 -2.58
C ILE A 241 9.04 15.89 -3.21
N PRO A 242 8.27 16.88 -3.65
CA PRO A 242 6.90 16.66 -4.10
C PRO A 242 6.87 15.99 -5.47
N MET A 243 5.76 15.34 -5.75
CA MET A 243 5.40 14.93 -7.12
C MET A 243 5.08 16.14 -8.00
N ARG A 244 5.15 15.97 -9.33
CA ARG A 244 4.56 16.90 -10.30
C ARG A 244 3.39 16.24 -11.03
N GLY A 245 2.38 17.02 -11.37
CA GLY A 245 1.21 16.55 -12.12
C GLY A 245 0.17 15.74 -11.30
N TRP A 246 0.49 15.32 -10.08
CA TRP A 246 -0.48 14.63 -9.24
C TRP A 246 -1.52 15.60 -8.67
N ARG A 247 -2.77 15.15 -8.65
CA ARG A 247 -3.90 15.87 -8.03
C ARG A 247 -4.62 14.92 -7.06
N ARG A 248 -5.21 15.45 -6.01
CA ARG A 248 -5.87 14.67 -4.96
C ARG A 248 -7.02 13.78 -5.46
N SER A 249 -7.70 14.18 -6.54
CA SER A 249 -8.81 13.43 -7.15
C SER A 249 -8.38 12.28 -8.07
N VAL A 250 -7.07 12.14 -8.35
CA VAL A 250 -6.52 11.15 -9.29
C VAL A 250 -6.43 9.78 -8.62
N TRP A 251 -6.95 8.76 -9.28
CA TRP A 251 -6.72 7.35 -8.96
C TRP A 251 -5.38 6.87 -9.50
N TRP A 252 -4.85 5.77 -8.96
CA TRP A 252 -3.56 5.23 -9.40
C TRP A 252 -3.51 4.94 -10.91
N ASP A 253 -4.53 4.31 -11.47
CA ASP A 253 -4.63 3.95 -12.88
C ASP A 253 -4.65 5.16 -13.84
N GLN A 254 -4.97 6.34 -13.31
CA GLN A 254 -4.91 7.60 -14.03
C GLN A 254 -3.53 8.27 -14.01
N THR A 255 -2.58 7.78 -13.18
CA THR A 255 -1.24 8.38 -13.05
C THR A 255 -0.29 8.00 -14.17
N GLY A 256 -0.61 6.95 -14.93
CA GLY A 256 0.31 6.37 -15.92
C GLY A 256 1.46 5.55 -15.32
N ILE A 257 1.48 5.36 -13.99
CA ILE A 257 2.52 4.59 -13.29
C ILE A 257 2.07 3.12 -13.20
N PRO A 258 2.91 2.13 -13.60
CA PRO A 258 2.58 0.72 -13.46
C PRO A 258 2.33 0.31 -12.00
N TRP A 259 1.31 -0.51 -11.75
CA TRP A 259 1.10 -1.09 -10.42
C TRP A 259 2.20 -2.10 -10.10
N VAL A 260 2.86 -1.90 -8.97
CA VAL A 260 3.78 -2.88 -8.38
C VAL A 260 3.16 -3.33 -7.07
N ASN A 261 2.88 -4.61 -6.91
CA ASN A 261 2.21 -5.14 -5.72
C ASN A 261 2.98 -4.75 -4.44
N PRO A 262 2.45 -3.88 -3.58
CA PRO A 262 3.17 -3.47 -2.36
C PRO A 262 3.46 -4.63 -1.39
N SER A 263 2.62 -5.66 -1.42
CA SER A 263 2.81 -6.92 -0.70
C SER A 263 2.24 -8.08 -1.52
N PRO A 264 2.53 -9.35 -1.18
CA PRO A 264 2.07 -10.51 -1.95
C PRO A 264 0.55 -10.60 -2.14
N ASN A 265 -0.22 -10.06 -1.20
CA ASN A 265 -1.68 -10.05 -1.25
C ASN A 265 -2.29 -8.75 -1.80
N MET A 266 -1.52 -7.67 -1.93
CA MET A 266 -1.98 -6.39 -2.46
C MET A 266 -1.78 -6.30 -3.98
N ARG A 267 -2.58 -7.09 -4.73
CA ARG A 267 -2.31 -7.39 -6.14
C ARG A 267 -2.86 -6.38 -7.13
N SER A 268 -3.73 -5.47 -6.71
CA SER A 268 -4.35 -4.47 -7.59
C SER A 268 -4.79 -3.23 -6.84
N LEU A 269 -5.09 -2.17 -7.58
CA LEU A 269 -5.72 -0.96 -7.05
C LEU A 269 -7.06 -1.27 -6.36
N GLU A 270 -7.86 -2.18 -6.95
CA GLU A 270 -9.13 -2.61 -6.36
C GLU A 270 -8.90 -3.29 -5.01
N ALA A 271 -7.88 -4.15 -4.90
CA ALA A 271 -7.51 -4.76 -3.62
C ALA A 271 -7.16 -3.69 -2.57
N ALA A 272 -6.41 -2.64 -2.95
CA ALA A 272 -6.08 -1.54 -2.04
C ALA A 272 -7.32 -0.76 -1.57
N LEU A 273 -8.29 -0.53 -2.46
CA LEU A 273 -9.54 0.11 -2.11
C LEU A 273 -10.39 -0.77 -1.18
N LEU A 274 -10.58 -2.04 -1.53
CA LEU A 274 -11.38 -2.99 -0.73
C LEU A 274 -10.72 -3.30 0.61
N TYR A 275 -9.39 -3.29 0.67
CA TYR A 275 -8.61 -3.49 1.90
C TYR A 275 -9.03 -2.55 3.03
N THR A 276 -9.40 -1.31 2.73
CA THR A 276 -9.85 -0.34 3.74
C THR A 276 -11.08 -0.81 4.53
N GLY A 277 -11.86 -1.73 3.99
CA GLY A 277 -13.01 -2.33 4.66
C GLY A 277 -12.79 -3.78 5.06
N THR A 278 -12.24 -4.59 4.15
CA THR A 278 -12.15 -6.04 4.33
C THR A 278 -11.03 -6.48 5.28
N VAL A 279 -10.04 -5.64 5.54
CA VAL A 279 -8.97 -5.93 6.53
C VAL A 279 -9.51 -6.22 7.93
N PHE A 280 -10.65 -5.69 8.31
CA PHE A 280 -11.25 -5.96 9.63
C PHE A 280 -11.65 -7.43 9.84
N PHE A 281 -11.86 -8.18 8.77
CA PHE A 281 -12.14 -9.61 8.85
C PHE A 281 -10.93 -10.45 9.30
N GLU A 282 -9.70 -9.89 9.27
CA GLU A 282 -8.52 -10.56 9.83
C GLU A 282 -8.69 -10.89 11.32
N ALA A 283 -9.37 -10.04 12.06
CA ALA A 283 -9.63 -10.21 13.50
C ALA A 283 -10.87 -11.04 13.81
N THR A 284 -11.47 -11.70 12.82
CA THR A 284 -12.68 -12.50 12.95
C THR A 284 -12.44 -13.97 12.59
N ASN A 285 -13.49 -14.79 12.65
CA ASN A 285 -13.50 -16.16 12.16
C ASN A 285 -13.86 -16.26 10.66
N LEU A 286 -13.78 -15.15 9.92
CA LEU A 286 -13.88 -15.10 8.48
C LEU A 286 -12.48 -15.03 7.85
N ASN A 287 -12.36 -15.49 6.61
CA ASN A 287 -11.20 -15.27 5.75
C ASN A 287 -11.50 -14.11 4.81
N GLU A 288 -10.53 -13.20 4.65
CA GLU A 288 -10.63 -12.01 3.79
C GLU A 288 -10.01 -12.22 2.40
N GLY A 289 -9.99 -13.46 1.94
CA GLY A 289 -9.52 -13.85 0.61
C GLY A 289 -8.02 -14.14 0.50
N ARG A 290 -7.22 -13.96 1.56
CA ARG A 290 -5.82 -14.44 1.57
C ARG A 290 -5.77 -15.95 1.39
N GLY A 291 -4.82 -16.43 0.56
CA GLY A 291 -4.76 -17.83 0.17
C GLY A 291 -5.65 -18.19 -1.03
N THR A 292 -6.37 -17.21 -1.61
CA THR A 292 -7.09 -17.35 -2.88
C THR A 292 -6.44 -16.53 -3.99
N ASP A 293 -7.00 -16.61 -5.20
CA ASP A 293 -6.65 -15.75 -6.33
C ASP A 293 -7.10 -14.29 -6.18
N ARG A 294 -8.01 -14.00 -5.21
CA ARG A 294 -8.65 -12.68 -5.01
C ARG A 294 -8.58 -12.19 -3.56
N PRO A 295 -7.38 -11.93 -3.00
CA PRO A 295 -7.23 -11.37 -1.67
C PRO A 295 -8.01 -10.05 -1.54
N PHE A 296 -8.67 -9.84 -0.41
CA PHE A 296 -9.49 -8.67 -0.07
C PHE A 296 -10.77 -8.46 -0.90
N HIS A 297 -10.96 -9.19 -2.00
CA HIS A 297 -12.17 -9.15 -2.80
C HIS A 297 -13.22 -10.17 -2.36
N VAL A 298 -12.77 -11.19 -1.63
CA VAL A 298 -13.61 -12.30 -1.20
C VAL A 298 -13.56 -12.37 0.32
N VAL A 299 -14.74 -12.51 0.93
CA VAL A 299 -14.86 -12.76 2.38
C VAL A 299 -15.71 -14.00 2.59
N GLY A 300 -15.26 -14.94 3.40
CA GLY A 300 -16.00 -16.18 3.57
C GLY A 300 -15.53 -17.06 4.73
N ALA A 301 -16.28 -18.14 4.93
CA ALA A 301 -15.99 -19.19 5.90
C ALA A 301 -16.64 -20.51 5.50
N SER A 302 -16.09 -21.64 5.94
CA SER A 302 -16.67 -22.97 5.68
C SER A 302 -18.06 -23.19 6.29
N TRP A 303 -18.38 -22.44 7.32
CA TRP A 303 -19.68 -22.50 8.00
C TRP A 303 -20.77 -21.61 7.36
N LEU A 304 -20.42 -20.76 6.39
CA LEU A 304 -21.40 -19.96 5.63
C LEU A 304 -22.13 -20.85 4.62
N SER A 305 -23.33 -21.28 4.97
CA SER A 305 -24.10 -22.25 4.17
C SER A 305 -24.85 -21.61 3.00
N ASP A 306 -25.17 -20.30 3.05
CA ASP A 306 -25.92 -19.58 2.02
C ASP A 306 -25.31 -18.21 1.72
N ALA A 307 -24.16 -18.22 1.03
CA ALA A 307 -23.52 -16.99 0.57
C ALA A 307 -24.40 -16.21 -0.44
N GLY A 308 -25.26 -16.91 -1.18
CA GLY A 308 -26.21 -16.29 -2.11
C GLY A 308 -27.27 -15.46 -1.42
N ALA A 309 -27.83 -15.94 -0.32
CA ALA A 309 -28.78 -15.15 0.49
C ALA A 309 -28.13 -13.90 1.07
N ILE A 310 -26.91 -14.03 1.61
CA ILE A 310 -26.16 -12.90 2.15
C ILE A 310 -25.87 -11.86 1.06
N ALA A 311 -25.43 -12.29 -0.12
CA ALA A 311 -25.19 -11.39 -1.25
C ALA A 311 -26.46 -10.65 -1.68
N ARG A 312 -27.61 -11.33 -1.75
CA ARG A 312 -28.91 -10.69 -2.05
C ARG A 312 -29.28 -9.66 -0.99
N GLU A 313 -29.13 -9.98 0.29
CA GLU A 313 -29.44 -9.05 1.39
C GLU A 313 -28.54 -7.81 1.37
N LEU A 314 -27.24 -7.98 1.13
CA LEU A 314 -26.30 -6.87 1.00
C LEU A 314 -26.61 -5.99 -0.21
N ASN A 315 -26.97 -6.58 -1.36
CA ASN A 315 -27.37 -5.83 -2.55
C ASN A 315 -28.70 -5.08 -2.35
N ALA A 316 -29.62 -5.62 -1.56
CA ALA A 316 -30.88 -4.95 -1.22
C ALA A 316 -30.67 -3.65 -0.42
N LYS A 317 -29.49 -3.45 0.20
CA LYS A 317 -29.12 -2.20 0.86
C LYS A 317 -28.72 -1.09 -0.13
N GLN A 318 -28.60 -1.40 -1.41
CA GLN A 318 -28.29 -0.45 -2.50
C GLN A 318 -27.07 0.44 -2.21
N LEU A 319 -25.99 -0.15 -1.66
CA LEU A 319 -24.76 0.58 -1.37
C LEU A 319 -24.15 1.11 -2.69
N PRO A 320 -23.89 2.43 -2.81
CA PRO A 320 -23.41 3.00 -4.04
C PRO A 320 -22.01 2.47 -4.40
N GLY A 321 -21.81 2.07 -5.68
CA GLY A 321 -20.52 1.63 -6.20
C GLY A 321 -20.09 0.23 -5.77
N VAL A 322 -20.94 -0.54 -5.07
CA VAL A 322 -20.63 -1.90 -4.61
C VAL A 322 -21.72 -2.85 -5.04
N ARG A 323 -21.33 -4.00 -5.58
CA ARG A 323 -22.20 -5.16 -5.84
C ARG A 323 -21.58 -6.39 -5.19
N PHE A 324 -22.41 -7.21 -4.58
CA PHE A 324 -22.02 -8.47 -3.95
C PHE A 324 -22.50 -9.65 -4.79
N ASP A 325 -21.63 -10.65 -4.89
CA ASP A 325 -21.95 -11.91 -5.54
C ASP A 325 -21.46 -13.09 -4.69
N SER A 326 -22.00 -14.28 -4.91
CA SER A 326 -21.58 -15.47 -4.19
C SER A 326 -20.58 -16.28 -5.02
N THR A 327 -19.56 -16.80 -4.34
CA THR A 327 -18.56 -17.67 -4.96
C THR A 327 -18.09 -18.73 -3.95
N SER A 328 -17.40 -19.75 -4.45
CA SER A 328 -16.69 -20.73 -3.64
C SER A 328 -15.21 -20.72 -4.00
N ARG A 329 -14.35 -20.76 -2.99
CA ARG A 329 -12.89 -20.79 -3.14
C ARG A 329 -12.29 -21.76 -2.15
N THR A 330 -11.18 -22.40 -2.52
CA THR A 330 -10.36 -23.19 -1.61
C THR A 330 -9.19 -22.35 -1.14
N ILE A 331 -8.95 -22.33 0.17
CA ILE A 331 -7.84 -21.60 0.76
C ILE A 331 -6.54 -22.41 0.61
N ALA A 332 -5.52 -21.79 0.03
CA ALA A 332 -4.20 -22.42 -0.17
C ALA A 332 -3.51 -22.74 1.17
N ALA A 333 -2.61 -23.73 1.12
CA ALA A 333 -1.79 -24.10 2.27
C ALA A 333 -0.99 -22.90 2.81
N GLY A 334 -0.88 -22.80 4.13
CA GLY A 334 -0.15 -21.74 4.83
C GLY A 334 -0.95 -20.47 5.08
N ALA A 335 -2.13 -20.29 4.47
CA ALA A 335 -3.02 -19.17 4.78
C ALA A 335 -3.97 -19.50 5.95
N LYS A 336 -4.58 -18.47 6.53
CA LYS A 336 -5.60 -18.60 7.58
C LYS A 336 -6.75 -19.46 7.06
N PHE A 337 -7.11 -20.51 7.80
CA PHE A 337 -8.12 -21.50 7.44
C PHE A 337 -7.78 -22.34 6.18
N ALA A 338 -6.51 -22.63 5.96
CA ALA A 338 -6.06 -23.48 4.86
C ALA A 338 -6.83 -24.81 4.77
N GLY A 339 -7.18 -25.22 3.54
CA GLY A 339 -7.91 -26.45 3.25
C GLY A 339 -9.43 -26.38 3.48
N GLN A 340 -9.95 -25.20 3.83
CA GLN A 340 -11.38 -24.96 3.93
C GLN A 340 -11.94 -24.36 2.64
#